data_35eb5126c568865ab254d06c708a35df
#
_entry.id   35eb5126c568865ab254d06c708a35df
#
_cell.length_a   1.000
_cell.length_b   1.000
_cell.length_c   1.000
_cell.angle_alpha   90.00
_cell.angle_beta   90.00
_cell.angle_gamma   90.00
#
_symmetry.space_group_name_H-M   'P 1'
#
loop_
_entity.id
_entity.type
_entity.pdbx_description
1 polymer ?
#
loop_
_entity_poly.entity_id
_entity_poly.type
_entity_poly.pdbx_seq_one_letter_code
_entity_poly.pdbx_strand_id
1 'polypeptide(L)'
;MVVKSSKLPILTVGISLLGLTAATPAAAQQSIGAPAASSVGTFYSSWTAPPIWFRNGAPNAAIPQLVSILKRAPFDGLASGPQLAAQVESAVAQAQSGQATDVAAAERVLSTAWVEYVQQLKRPTPGMTYVYSVLQPQGSRADQILLTAAAAPSLQQHLAAVSNVNPVYMQLRDAAFAQAQASGDATPDPRLLANLDRVRSLPAGGKFILVDSGTQMLTMFENGRPVDSMKIVVGKTEYPTPMIASVMYYIVYNPYWNAPDHLVRKIAQNYLSMGDKYLKGRGYQVMADWTSGSAVVPSDQIDWKAVASGKTQIRIRQKPQDDNSMGDLKFPFPNKLDIFLHDTPHKEYFAKANRNLSNGCVRLEDARRFGRWLLGTEPRPPGTDAEIQVQLPQGVPIYLTYTTAQVRDGKIAYFADPYRLDPTGRSAKAAGQLVQVAGSDGPAQRQ
;
A
#
# COMPACT_ATOMS: atom_id res chain seq x y z
N MET A 1 54.57 39.43 -43.43
CA MET A 1 53.74 39.10 -44.61
C MET A 1 52.30 39.25 -44.19
N VAL A 2 51.66 40.35 -44.66
CA VAL A 2 50.34 40.83 -44.24
C VAL A 2 49.29 40.05 -45.05
N VAL A 3 48.28 39.46 -44.37
CA VAL A 3 47.09 38.94 -45.06
C VAL A 3 45.85 39.68 -44.54
N LYS A 4 45.15 40.25 -45.50
CA LYS A 4 44.00 41.13 -45.39
C LYS A 4 42.76 40.42 -44.79
N SER A 5 42.07 41.16 -43.92
CA SER A 5 40.70 40.87 -43.51
C SER A 5 39.71 41.15 -44.61
N SER A 6 38.85 40.22 -44.94
CA SER A 6 37.65 40.43 -45.77
C SER A 6 36.40 40.35 -44.87
N LYS A 7 35.68 41.44 -44.81
CA LYS A 7 34.35 41.58 -44.17
C LYS A 7 33.30 40.95 -45.09
N LEU A 8 32.52 40.01 -44.59
CA LEU A 8 31.24 39.56 -45.18
C LEU A 8 30.06 40.17 -44.41
N PRO A 9 28.96 40.47 -45.10
CA PRO A 9 27.83 41.20 -44.49
C PRO A 9 26.96 40.29 -43.61
N ILE A 10 26.46 40.89 -42.53
CA ILE A 10 25.50 40.28 -41.61
C ILE A 10 24.13 40.24 -42.28
N LEU A 11 23.65 39.02 -42.56
CA LEU A 11 22.28 38.77 -42.97
C LEU A 11 21.43 38.60 -41.72
N THR A 12 20.56 39.57 -41.43
CA THR A 12 19.63 39.48 -40.30
C THR A 12 18.46 38.59 -40.75
N VAL A 13 18.47 37.34 -40.26
CA VAL A 13 17.33 36.42 -40.37
C VAL A 13 16.43 36.63 -39.17
N GLY A 14 15.26 37.19 -39.39
CA GLY A 14 14.20 37.29 -38.39
C GLY A 14 13.69 35.90 -38.00
N ILE A 15 13.97 35.48 -36.79
CA ILE A 15 13.39 34.27 -36.21
C ILE A 15 12.03 34.66 -35.63
N SER A 16 10.96 34.29 -36.35
CA SER A 16 9.61 34.27 -35.77
C SER A 16 9.54 33.21 -34.68
N LEU A 17 9.37 33.64 -33.44
CA LEU A 17 9.03 32.73 -32.33
C LEU A 17 7.62 32.18 -32.59
N LEU A 18 7.53 31.02 -33.20
CA LEU A 18 6.35 30.17 -33.08
C LEU A 18 6.39 29.56 -31.64
N GLY A 19 5.46 30.03 -30.81
CA GLY A 19 5.25 29.47 -29.47
C GLY A 19 4.89 27.99 -29.56
N LEU A 20 5.86 27.12 -29.29
CA LEU A 20 5.57 25.74 -28.88
C LEU A 20 4.97 25.80 -27.48
N THR A 21 3.65 25.75 -27.40
CA THR A 21 2.98 25.36 -26.15
C THR A 21 3.35 23.90 -25.87
N ALA A 22 4.23 23.69 -24.93
CA ALA A 22 4.49 22.37 -24.37
C ALA A 22 3.17 21.86 -23.79
N ALA A 23 2.56 20.90 -24.49
CA ALA A 23 1.46 20.12 -23.96
C ALA A 23 2.05 19.30 -22.77
N THR A 24 1.81 19.76 -21.55
CA THR A 24 1.95 18.92 -20.37
C THR A 24 1.11 17.67 -20.59
N PRO A 25 1.66 16.45 -20.38
CA PRO A 25 0.83 15.25 -20.39
C PRO A 25 -0.22 15.44 -19.31
N ALA A 26 -1.48 15.56 -19.72
CA ALA A 26 -2.61 15.50 -18.82
C ALA A 26 -2.48 14.17 -18.08
N ALA A 27 -2.02 14.23 -16.82
CA ALA A 27 -2.28 13.16 -15.88
C ALA A 27 -3.77 12.87 -16.00
N ALA A 28 -4.12 11.65 -16.37
CA ALA A 28 -5.50 11.21 -16.42
C ALA A 28 -6.06 11.41 -15.00
N GLN A 29 -6.63 12.58 -14.76
CA GLN A 29 -7.57 12.79 -13.68
C GLN A 29 -8.70 11.83 -14.01
N GLN A 30 -8.74 10.71 -13.28
CA GLN A 30 -9.95 9.91 -13.22
C GLN A 30 -11.05 10.87 -12.84
N SER A 31 -11.90 11.20 -13.80
CA SER A 31 -13.10 11.98 -13.57
C SER A 31 -13.81 11.32 -12.40
N ILE A 32 -13.94 12.05 -11.29
CA ILE A 32 -14.89 11.73 -10.23
C ILE A 32 -16.19 11.51 -10.97
N GLY A 33 -16.67 10.25 -10.97
CA GLY A 33 -17.78 9.82 -11.82
C GLY A 33 -18.98 10.76 -11.66
N ALA A 34 -19.76 10.88 -12.70
CA ALA A 34 -21.04 11.58 -12.65
C ALA A 34 -21.80 11.14 -11.39
N PRO A 35 -22.57 12.02 -10.70
CA PRO A 35 -23.28 11.67 -9.49
C PRO A 35 -23.98 10.32 -9.67
N ALA A 36 -23.92 9.46 -8.68
CA ALA A 36 -24.44 8.09 -8.77
C ALA A 36 -25.89 8.05 -9.30
N ALA A 37 -26.71 8.99 -8.89
CA ALA A 37 -28.10 9.14 -9.38
C ALA A 37 -28.20 9.32 -10.91
N SER A 38 -27.31 10.10 -11.53
CA SER A 38 -27.28 10.29 -12.98
C SER A 38 -26.87 9.01 -13.70
N SER A 39 -25.84 8.32 -13.20
CA SER A 39 -25.37 7.06 -13.76
C SER A 39 -26.41 5.93 -13.63
N VAL A 40 -27.13 5.88 -12.51
CA VAL A 40 -28.24 4.94 -12.27
C VAL A 40 -29.43 5.27 -13.19
N GLY A 41 -29.75 6.55 -13.38
CA GLY A 41 -30.78 6.98 -14.34
C GLY A 41 -30.46 6.50 -15.76
N THR A 42 -29.20 6.66 -16.20
CA THR A 42 -28.74 6.17 -17.51
C THR A 42 -28.84 4.66 -17.63
N PHE A 43 -28.47 3.90 -16.57
CA PHE A 43 -28.63 2.46 -16.54
C PHE A 43 -30.09 2.04 -16.76
N TYR A 44 -31.02 2.60 -15.99
CA TYR A 44 -32.42 2.24 -16.08
C TYR A 44 -33.14 2.70 -17.37
N SER A 45 -32.59 3.68 -18.09
CA SER A 45 -33.13 4.09 -19.40
C SER A 45 -32.98 3.01 -20.48
N SER A 46 -31.99 2.12 -20.32
CA SER A 46 -31.71 1.01 -21.25
C SER A 46 -32.01 -0.38 -20.62
N TRP A 47 -32.45 -0.44 -19.37
CA TRP A 47 -32.69 -1.68 -18.66
C TRP A 47 -34.05 -2.29 -19.01
N THR A 48 -34.03 -3.46 -19.63
CA THR A 48 -35.24 -4.17 -20.07
C THR A 48 -35.52 -5.46 -19.28
N ALA A 49 -34.59 -5.86 -18.41
CA ALA A 49 -34.74 -7.02 -17.56
C ALA A 49 -35.61 -6.70 -16.32
N PRO A 50 -36.06 -7.72 -15.55
CA PRO A 50 -36.83 -7.50 -14.32
C PRO A 50 -36.15 -6.56 -13.33
N PRO A 51 -36.91 -5.82 -12.51
CA PRO A 51 -36.38 -4.98 -11.44
C PRO A 51 -35.46 -5.74 -10.48
N ILE A 52 -34.44 -5.09 -9.97
CA ILE A 52 -33.43 -5.67 -9.04
C ILE A 52 -34.04 -5.83 -7.64
N TRP A 53 -34.71 -4.79 -7.17
CA TRP A 53 -35.20 -4.67 -5.80
C TRP A 53 -36.70 -5.03 -5.63
N PHE A 54 -37.44 -5.09 -6.73
CA PHE A 54 -38.86 -5.46 -6.72
C PHE A 54 -39.11 -6.57 -7.75
N ARG A 55 -39.50 -7.76 -7.30
CA ARG A 55 -39.86 -8.86 -8.19
C ARG A 55 -41.39 -9.07 -8.15
N ASN A 56 -42.01 -9.07 -9.33
CA ASN A 56 -43.47 -9.19 -9.45
C ASN A 56 -44.23 -8.16 -8.61
N GLY A 57 -43.71 -6.92 -8.50
CA GLY A 57 -44.30 -5.85 -7.70
C GLY A 57 -44.06 -5.97 -6.18
N ALA A 58 -43.44 -7.06 -5.71
CA ALA A 58 -43.15 -7.25 -4.28
C ALA A 58 -41.73 -6.84 -3.93
N PRO A 59 -41.48 -6.18 -2.77
CA PRO A 59 -40.18 -5.83 -2.28
C PRO A 59 -39.28 -7.09 -2.08
N ASN A 60 -38.02 -7.03 -2.49
CA ASN A 60 -37.05 -8.09 -2.28
C ASN A 60 -36.67 -8.20 -0.80
N ALA A 61 -36.53 -9.45 -0.29
CA ALA A 61 -36.09 -9.72 1.08
C ALA A 61 -34.68 -9.15 1.44
N ALA A 62 -33.90 -8.72 0.46
CA ALA A 62 -32.60 -8.04 0.67
C ALA A 62 -32.73 -6.58 1.12
N ILE A 63 -33.89 -5.94 0.98
CA ILE A 63 -34.06 -4.50 1.30
C ILE A 63 -33.77 -4.17 2.77
N PRO A 64 -34.26 -4.90 3.77
CA PRO A 64 -33.90 -4.65 5.17
C PRO A 64 -32.40 -4.75 5.44
N GLN A 65 -31.70 -5.64 4.73
CA GLN A 65 -30.25 -5.76 4.83
C GLN A 65 -29.54 -4.54 4.22
N LEU A 66 -30.01 -4.03 3.07
CA LEU A 66 -29.48 -2.78 2.49
C LEU A 66 -29.63 -1.62 3.50
N VAL A 67 -30.80 -1.48 4.10
CA VAL A 67 -31.06 -0.45 5.14
C VAL A 67 -30.09 -0.59 6.31
N SER A 68 -29.85 -1.82 6.80
CA SER A 68 -28.91 -2.08 7.89
C SER A 68 -27.46 -1.73 7.50
N ILE A 69 -27.04 -2.06 6.26
CA ILE A 69 -25.75 -1.71 5.71
C ILE A 69 -25.59 -0.19 5.67
N LEU A 70 -26.59 0.54 5.17
CA LEU A 70 -26.54 1.99 5.05
C LEU A 70 -26.52 2.69 6.42
N LYS A 71 -27.26 2.20 7.41
CA LYS A 71 -27.21 2.71 8.79
C LYS A 71 -25.82 2.57 9.41
N ARG A 72 -25.08 1.52 9.08
CA ARG A 72 -23.70 1.31 9.52
C ARG A 72 -22.64 2.03 8.65
N ALA A 73 -23.01 2.46 7.45
CA ALA A 73 -22.09 2.95 6.43
C ALA A 73 -21.20 4.14 6.83
N PRO A 74 -21.48 4.99 7.83
CA PRO A 74 -20.52 5.95 8.37
C PRO A 74 -19.20 5.27 8.80
N PHE A 75 -19.25 4.04 9.35
CA PHE A 75 -18.08 3.24 9.72
C PHE A 75 -17.37 2.61 8.49
N ASP A 76 -17.99 2.64 7.34
CA ASP A 76 -17.37 2.32 6.05
C ASP A 76 -16.85 3.58 5.32
N GLY A 77 -17.00 4.77 5.95
CA GLY A 77 -16.61 6.07 5.44
C GLY A 77 -17.67 6.78 4.57
N LEU A 78 -18.90 6.25 4.51
CA LEU A 78 -20.04 6.90 3.83
C LEU A 78 -20.90 7.63 4.86
N ALA A 79 -20.57 8.88 5.14
CA ALA A 79 -21.26 9.69 6.16
C ALA A 79 -22.76 9.89 5.84
N SER A 80 -23.15 9.91 4.55
CA SER A 80 -24.54 10.02 4.09
C SER A 80 -25.38 8.74 4.29
N GLY A 81 -24.76 7.64 4.75
CA GLY A 81 -25.42 6.33 4.87
C GLY A 81 -26.76 6.35 5.60
N PRO A 82 -26.88 6.93 6.81
CA PRO A 82 -28.16 7.00 7.53
C PRO A 82 -29.24 7.79 6.78
N GLN A 83 -28.87 8.86 6.07
CA GLN A 83 -29.78 9.62 5.23
C GLN A 83 -30.25 8.80 4.03
N LEU A 84 -29.35 8.07 3.38
CA LEU A 84 -29.68 7.14 2.29
C LEU A 84 -30.60 6.02 2.79
N ALA A 85 -30.38 5.49 3.99
CA ALA A 85 -31.26 4.49 4.60
C ALA A 85 -32.68 5.02 4.76
N ALA A 86 -32.87 6.25 5.27
CA ALA A 86 -34.18 6.88 5.42
C ALA A 86 -34.86 7.11 4.05
N GLN A 87 -34.09 7.51 3.03
CA GLN A 87 -34.62 7.65 1.67
C GLN A 87 -35.08 6.31 1.09
N VAL A 88 -34.33 5.23 1.33
CA VAL A 88 -34.71 3.87 0.93
C VAL A 88 -36.00 3.44 1.64
N GLU A 89 -36.08 3.60 2.96
CA GLU A 89 -37.29 3.25 3.74
C GLU A 89 -38.53 4.02 3.25
N SER A 90 -38.39 5.32 2.98
CA SER A 90 -39.48 6.16 2.45
C SER A 90 -39.92 5.72 1.05
N ALA A 91 -38.95 5.45 0.14
CA ALA A 91 -39.27 5.01 -1.22
C ALA A 91 -39.94 3.63 -1.25
N VAL A 92 -39.53 2.70 -0.38
CA VAL A 92 -40.19 1.39 -0.23
C VAL A 92 -41.60 1.53 0.29
N ALA A 93 -41.85 2.43 1.25
CA ALA A 93 -43.21 2.71 1.76
C ALA A 93 -44.13 3.28 0.67
N GLN A 94 -43.64 4.20 -0.16
CA GLN A 94 -44.38 4.73 -1.30
C GLN A 94 -44.69 3.66 -2.36
N ALA A 95 -43.77 2.78 -2.63
CA ALA A 95 -43.94 1.68 -3.60
C ALA A 95 -45.00 0.63 -3.14
N GLN A 96 -45.42 0.64 -1.88
CA GLN A 96 -46.54 -0.19 -1.38
C GLN A 96 -47.87 0.16 -2.04
N SER A 97 -47.98 1.34 -2.66
CA SER A 97 -49.17 1.70 -3.49
C SER A 97 -49.38 0.70 -4.64
N GLY A 98 -48.35 -0.03 -5.06
CA GLY A 98 -48.38 -0.92 -6.22
C GLY A 98 -48.35 -0.19 -7.57
N GLN A 99 -48.31 1.16 -7.57
CA GLN A 99 -48.22 1.92 -8.81
C GLN A 99 -46.88 1.73 -9.47
N ALA A 100 -46.86 1.47 -10.77
CA ALA A 100 -45.64 1.23 -11.54
C ALA A 100 -44.61 2.38 -11.46
N THR A 101 -45.10 3.62 -11.39
CA THR A 101 -44.29 4.84 -11.21
C THR A 101 -43.58 4.87 -9.89
N ASP A 102 -44.24 4.49 -8.78
CA ASP A 102 -43.70 4.51 -7.43
C ASP A 102 -42.65 3.37 -7.27
N VAL A 103 -42.95 2.19 -7.81
CA VAL A 103 -42.02 1.06 -7.84
C VAL A 103 -40.78 1.42 -8.63
N ALA A 104 -40.91 2.06 -9.81
CA ALA A 104 -39.79 2.48 -10.62
C ALA A 104 -38.93 3.59 -9.95
N ALA A 105 -39.59 4.49 -9.20
CA ALA A 105 -38.89 5.51 -8.41
C ALA A 105 -38.08 4.85 -7.26
N ALA A 106 -38.70 3.95 -6.52
CA ALA A 106 -38.05 3.20 -5.44
C ALA A 106 -36.87 2.39 -5.94
N GLU A 107 -37.02 1.68 -7.06
CA GLU A 107 -35.96 0.90 -7.71
C GLU A 107 -34.69 1.75 -7.95
N ARG A 108 -34.86 2.99 -8.43
CA ARG A 108 -33.75 3.94 -8.66
C ARG A 108 -33.13 4.44 -7.38
N VAL A 109 -33.93 4.73 -6.35
CA VAL A 109 -33.42 5.18 -5.04
C VAL A 109 -32.56 4.10 -4.39
N LEU A 110 -33.04 2.85 -4.35
CA LEU A 110 -32.31 1.72 -3.77
C LEU A 110 -31.01 1.45 -4.54
N SER A 111 -31.07 1.50 -5.87
CA SER A 111 -29.91 1.33 -6.72
C SER A 111 -28.86 2.43 -6.54
N THR A 112 -29.31 3.69 -6.39
CA THR A 112 -28.39 4.81 -6.12
C THR A 112 -27.70 4.62 -4.77
N ALA A 113 -28.44 4.29 -3.73
CA ALA A 113 -27.87 4.05 -2.40
C ALA A 113 -26.86 2.89 -2.39
N TRP A 114 -27.17 1.81 -3.12
CA TRP A 114 -26.22 0.68 -3.27
C TRP A 114 -24.97 1.05 -4.05
N VAL A 115 -25.11 1.77 -5.16
CA VAL A 115 -23.97 2.23 -5.97
C VAL A 115 -23.05 3.14 -5.16
N GLU A 116 -23.59 4.13 -4.45
CA GLU A 116 -22.81 5.03 -3.60
C GLU A 116 -22.03 4.25 -2.52
N TYR A 117 -22.70 3.28 -1.87
CA TYR A 117 -22.06 2.45 -0.85
C TYR A 117 -20.91 1.62 -1.44
N VAL A 118 -21.13 0.94 -2.57
CA VAL A 118 -20.09 0.09 -3.19
C VAL A 118 -18.92 0.91 -3.69
N GLN A 119 -19.17 2.06 -4.30
CA GLN A 119 -18.12 2.97 -4.77
C GLN A 119 -17.27 3.48 -3.61
N GLN A 120 -17.90 3.84 -2.48
CA GLN A 120 -17.18 4.21 -1.27
C GLN A 120 -16.32 3.08 -0.73
N LEU A 121 -16.84 1.85 -0.75
CA LEU A 121 -16.13 0.67 -0.25
C LEU A 121 -14.92 0.28 -1.12
N LYS A 122 -15.03 0.44 -2.43
CA LYS A 122 -14.01 0.00 -3.39
C LYS A 122 -12.99 1.08 -3.78
N ARG A 123 -12.93 2.17 -3.04
CA ARG A 123 -11.88 3.18 -3.27
C ARG A 123 -10.50 2.65 -2.87
N PRO A 124 -9.43 3.05 -3.58
CA PRO A 124 -8.06 2.72 -3.17
C PRO A 124 -7.70 3.29 -1.81
N THR A 125 -6.80 2.61 -1.09
CA THR A 125 -6.24 3.12 0.17
C THR A 125 -5.41 4.38 -0.10
N PRO A 126 -5.72 5.51 0.55
CA PRO A 126 -4.95 6.74 0.40
C PRO A 126 -3.48 6.53 0.81
N GLY A 127 -2.54 7.04 0.00
CA GLY A 127 -1.11 6.96 0.27
C GLY A 127 -0.47 5.59 0.04
N MET A 128 -1.21 4.58 -0.41
CA MET A 128 -0.64 3.27 -0.77
C MET A 128 -0.17 3.26 -2.22
N THR A 129 1.07 2.83 -2.42
CA THR A 129 1.63 2.58 -3.76
C THR A 129 1.26 1.16 -4.21
N TYR A 130 0.45 1.05 -5.25
CA TYR A 130 0.11 -0.23 -5.88
C TYR A 130 1.07 -0.49 -7.03
N VAL A 131 1.91 -1.51 -6.92
CA VAL A 131 2.88 -1.86 -7.97
C VAL A 131 2.17 -2.50 -9.17
N TYR A 132 1.13 -3.25 -8.91
CA TYR A 132 0.31 -3.91 -9.93
C TYR A 132 -1.14 -3.43 -9.82
N SER A 133 -1.75 -3.10 -10.96
CA SER A 133 -3.14 -2.62 -11.02
C SER A 133 -4.15 -3.64 -10.46
N VAL A 134 -3.85 -4.94 -10.55
CA VAL A 134 -4.70 -6.01 -10.00
C VAL A 134 -4.79 -5.97 -8.46
N LEU A 135 -3.82 -5.38 -7.78
CA LEU A 135 -3.83 -5.23 -6.32
C LEU A 135 -4.60 -4.00 -5.86
N GLN A 136 -4.83 -3.05 -6.77
CA GLN A 136 -5.57 -1.85 -6.47
C GLN A 136 -7.07 -2.15 -6.53
N PRO A 137 -7.85 -1.79 -5.49
CA PRO A 137 -9.30 -1.83 -5.58
C PRO A 137 -9.77 -1.06 -6.80
N GLN A 138 -10.49 -1.74 -7.67
CA GLN A 138 -11.04 -1.11 -8.87
C GLN A 138 -12.36 -0.45 -8.50
N GLY A 139 -12.42 0.88 -8.64
CA GLY A 139 -13.67 1.61 -8.56
C GLY A 139 -14.63 1.05 -9.61
N SER A 140 -15.75 0.48 -9.16
CA SER A 140 -16.73 -0.08 -10.07
C SER A 140 -17.66 1.01 -10.61
N ARG A 141 -17.95 0.97 -11.91
CA ARG A 141 -18.96 1.84 -12.53
C ARG A 141 -20.34 1.43 -12.05
N ALA A 142 -21.27 2.38 -12.03
CA ALA A 142 -22.64 2.13 -11.57
C ALA A 142 -23.33 0.97 -12.33
N ASP A 143 -23.16 0.93 -13.65
CA ASP A 143 -23.70 -0.14 -14.49
C ASP A 143 -23.15 -1.51 -14.11
N GLN A 144 -21.84 -1.63 -13.86
CA GLN A 144 -21.21 -2.89 -13.45
C GLN A 144 -21.71 -3.35 -12.06
N ILE A 145 -21.87 -2.42 -11.11
CA ILE A 145 -22.40 -2.72 -9.78
C ILE A 145 -23.82 -3.26 -9.88
N LEU A 146 -24.68 -2.61 -10.69
CA LEU A 146 -26.07 -2.99 -10.84
C LEU A 146 -26.23 -4.28 -11.64
N LEU A 147 -25.47 -4.49 -12.72
CA LEU A 147 -25.46 -5.74 -13.48
C LEU A 147 -25.06 -6.92 -12.61
N THR A 148 -24.04 -6.76 -11.76
CA THR A 148 -23.60 -7.81 -10.84
C THR A 148 -24.67 -8.13 -9.80
N ALA A 149 -25.34 -7.11 -9.26
CA ALA A 149 -26.46 -7.28 -8.32
C ALA A 149 -27.65 -7.97 -8.99
N ALA A 150 -28.03 -7.58 -10.21
CA ALA A 150 -29.12 -8.16 -10.97
C ALA A 150 -28.88 -9.62 -11.34
N ALA A 151 -27.63 -9.98 -11.67
CA ALA A 151 -27.22 -11.34 -12.04
C ALA A 151 -27.05 -12.27 -10.82
N ALA A 152 -27.06 -11.75 -9.60
CA ALA A 152 -26.83 -12.54 -8.40
C ALA A 152 -27.99 -13.53 -8.16
N PRO A 153 -27.71 -14.84 -7.93
CA PRO A 153 -28.73 -15.82 -7.57
C PRO A 153 -29.51 -15.44 -6.32
N SER A 154 -28.86 -14.80 -5.36
CA SER A 154 -29.42 -14.21 -4.16
C SER A 154 -28.89 -12.82 -3.96
N LEU A 155 -29.77 -11.81 -4.07
CA LEU A 155 -29.38 -10.42 -3.82
C LEU A 155 -28.91 -10.23 -2.37
N GLN A 156 -29.54 -10.89 -1.41
CA GLN A 156 -29.15 -10.83 0.00
C GLN A 156 -27.72 -11.34 0.23
N GLN A 157 -27.37 -12.49 -0.36
CA GLN A 157 -26.00 -13.02 -0.29
C GLN A 157 -25.00 -12.10 -1.00
N HIS A 158 -25.40 -11.50 -2.12
CA HIS A 158 -24.57 -10.54 -2.84
C HIS A 158 -24.23 -9.30 -2.00
N LEU A 159 -25.26 -8.70 -1.36
CA LEU A 159 -25.05 -7.55 -0.48
C LEU A 159 -24.09 -7.90 0.69
N ALA A 160 -24.29 -9.08 1.29
CA ALA A 160 -23.40 -9.58 2.34
C ALA A 160 -21.97 -9.74 1.83
N ALA A 161 -21.77 -10.42 0.71
CA ALA A 161 -20.47 -10.67 0.13
C ALA A 161 -19.71 -9.38 -0.22
N VAL A 162 -20.41 -8.39 -0.80
CA VAL A 162 -19.80 -7.11 -1.16
C VAL A 162 -19.46 -6.29 0.08
N SER A 163 -20.28 -6.30 1.13
CA SER A 163 -20.03 -5.56 2.38
C SER A 163 -18.97 -6.20 3.27
N ASN A 164 -18.61 -7.48 3.00
CA ASN A 164 -17.55 -8.22 3.69
C ASN A 164 -16.21 -8.00 2.98
N VAL A 165 -15.59 -6.85 3.23
CA VAL A 165 -14.37 -6.40 2.50
C VAL A 165 -13.21 -7.37 2.67
N ASN A 166 -12.76 -7.57 3.89
CA ASN A 166 -11.77 -8.57 4.31
C ASN A 166 -11.84 -8.75 5.83
N PRO A 167 -11.29 -9.85 6.38
CA PRO A 167 -11.43 -10.15 7.82
C PRO A 167 -10.86 -9.08 8.76
N VAL A 168 -9.73 -8.46 8.40
CA VAL A 168 -9.09 -7.40 9.23
C VAL A 168 -9.97 -6.15 9.27
N TYR A 169 -10.47 -5.74 8.11
CA TYR A 169 -11.38 -4.60 7.98
C TYR A 169 -12.67 -4.82 8.75
N MET A 170 -13.30 -5.99 8.56
CA MET A 170 -14.56 -6.33 9.22
C MET A 170 -14.42 -6.34 10.74
N GLN A 171 -13.38 -7.00 11.25
CA GLN A 171 -13.12 -7.06 12.69
C GLN A 171 -13.03 -5.64 13.31
N LEU A 172 -12.29 -4.75 12.67
CA LEU A 172 -12.11 -3.37 13.15
C LEU A 172 -13.42 -2.56 13.06
N ARG A 173 -14.11 -2.63 11.91
CA ARG A 173 -15.39 -1.92 11.68
C ARG A 173 -16.47 -2.39 12.63
N ASP A 174 -16.67 -3.70 12.76
CA ASP A 174 -17.79 -4.26 13.50
C ASP A 174 -17.60 -4.03 15.00
N ALA A 175 -16.38 -4.12 15.53
CA ALA A 175 -16.07 -3.76 16.91
C ALA A 175 -16.34 -2.26 17.18
N ALA A 176 -15.94 -1.39 16.26
CA ALA A 176 -16.20 0.04 16.37
C ALA A 176 -17.69 0.39 16.33
N PHE A 177 -18.43 -0.24 15.44
CA PHE A 177 -19.87 -0.05 15.33
C PHE A 177 -20.60 -0.55 16.59
N ALA A 178 -20.23 -1.73 17.12
CA ALA A 178 -20.80 -2.24 18.36
C ALA A 178 -20.50 -1.32 19.55
N GLN A 179 -19.30 -0.76 19.62
CA GLN A 179 -18.92 0.19 20.67
C GLN A 179 -19.74 1.50 20.55
N ALA A 180 -19.94 2.00 19.34
CA ALA A 180 -20.76 3.19 19.06
C ALA A 180 -22.21 2.98 19.46
N GLN A 181 -22.80 1.81 19.13
CA GLN A 181 -24.16 1.48 19.56
C GLN A 181 -24.29 1.43 21.09
N ALA A 182 -23.30 0.90 21.79
CA ALA A 182 -23.32 0.82 23.25
C ALA A 182 -23.18 2.20 23.91
N SER A 183 -22.45 3.14 23.31
CA SER A 183 -22.26 4.51 23.82
C SER A 183 -23.32 5.50 23.39
N GLY A 184 -24.16 5.16 22.38
CA GLY A 184 -25.10 6.08 21.75
C GLY A 184 -24.46 7.11 20.82
N ASP A 185 -23.12 7.04 20.58
CA ASP A 185 -22.41 7.94 19.66
C ASP A 185 -22.21 7.22 18.31
N ALA A 186 -23.02 7.61 17.34
CA ALA A 186 -22.98 7.03 15.98
C ALA A 186 -21.88 7.64 15.09
N THR A 187 -21.09 8.59 15.58
CA THR A 187 -20.05 9.27 14.78
C THR A 187 -18.72 8.52 14.89
N PRO A 188 -18.20 7.96 13.79
CA PRO A 188 -16.91 7.28 13.84
C PRO A 188 -15.77 8.28 14.04
N ASP A 189 -14.82 7.92 14.90
CA ASP A 189 -13.57 8.66 15.07
C ASP A 189 -12.81 8.76 13.73
N PRO A 190 -12.36 9.95 13.31
CA PRO A 190 -11.55 10.13 12.09
C PRO A 190 -10.30 9.25 12.04
N ARG A 191 -9.67 9.00 13.19
CA ARG A 191 -8.53 8.09 13.32
C ARG A 191 -8.92 6.64 13.00
N LEU A 192 -10.09 6.21 13.46
CA LEU A 192 -10.63 4.90 13.11
C LEU A 192 -10.85 4.77 11.60
N LEU A 193 -11.48 5.78 10.96
CA LEU A 193 -11.71 5.78 9.52
C LEU A 193 -10.40 5.71 8.73
N ALA A 194 -9.35 6.43 9.15
CA ALA A 194 -8.04 6.34 8.54
C ALA A 194 -7.44 4.93 8.64
N ASN A 195 -7.62 4.25 9.78
CA ASN A 195 -7.17 2.88 9.97
C ASN A 195 -7.96 1.88 9.10
N LEU A 196 -9.27 2.05 9.00
CA LEU A 196 -10.11 1.26 8.10
C LEU A 196 -9.67 1.43 6.64
N ASP A 197 -9.39 2.66 6.20
CA ASP A 197 -8.88 2.93 4.86
C ASP A 197 -7.55 2.21 4.58
N ARG A 198 -6.65 2.14 5.56
CA ARG A 198 -5.33 1.49 5.44
C ARG A 198 -5.39 -0.04 5.30
N VAL A 199 -6.45 -0.66 5.78
CA VAL A 199 -6.66 -2.12 5.67
C VAL A 199 -7.72 -2.51 4.63
N ARG A 200 -8.36 -1.53 4.00
CA ARG A 200 -9.43 -1.74 3.01
C ARG A 200 -9.01 -2.58 1.82
N SER A 201 -7.78 -2.38 1.34
CA SER A 201 -7.26 -3.01 0.12
C SER A 201 -6.70 -4.41 0.34
N LEU A 202 -6.74 -4.93 1.58
CA LEU A 202 -6.28 -6.29 1.86
C LEU A 202 -7.20 -7.33 1.20
N PRO A 203 -6.67 -8.48 0.78
CA PRO A 203 -7.49 -9.55 0.21
C PRO A 203 -8.49 -10.13 1.21
N ALA A 204 -9.66 -10.50 0.71
CA ALA A 204 -10.65 -11.23 1.50
C ALA A 204 -10.26 -12.69 1.77
N GLY A 205 -9.40 -13.27 0.92
CA GLY A 205 -8.97 -14.67 1.00
C GLY A 205 -7.64 -14.90 0.31
N GLY A 206 -7.29 -16.18 0.11
CA GLY A 206 -6.02 -16.57 -0.48
C GLY A 206 -4.83 -16.46 0.48
N LYS A 207 -3.62 -16.61 -0.07
CA LYS A 207 -2.34 -16.50 0.62
C LYS A 207 -1.77 -15.09 0.43
N PHE A 208 -1.52 -14.35 1.51
CA PHE A 208 -0.91 -13.02 1.44
C PHE A 208 -0.16 -12.66 2.71
N ILE A 209 0.68 -11.65 2.62
CA ILE A 209 1.52 -11.13 3.70
C ILE A 209 1.01 -9.73 4.07
N LEU A 210 0.78 -9.52 5.37
CA LEU A 210 0.51 -8.21 5.94
C LEU A 210 1.69 -7.78 6.80
N VAL A 211 2.35 -6.69 6.41
CA VAL A 211 3.39 -6.01 7.16
C VAL A 211 2.79 -4.73 7.72
N ASP A 212 2.56 -4.69 9.02
CA ASP A 212 2.01 -3.51 9.69
C ASP A 212 3.10 -2.76 10.44
N SER A 213 3.53 -1.64 9.88
CA SER A 213 4.59 -0.82 10.46
C SER A 213 4.14 -0.04 11.70
N GLY A 214 2.85 0.19 11.89
CA GLY A 214 2.31 0.83 13.10
C GLY A 214 2.37 -0.08 14.32
N THR A 215 1.93 -1.31 14.18
CA THR A 215 1.99 -2.32 15.25
C THR A 215 3.32 -3.09 15.29
N GLN A 216 4.15 -2.91 14.27
CA GLN A 216 5.46 -3.56 14.11
C GLN A 216 5.35 -5.09 14.10
N MET A 217 4.33 -5.59 13.39
CA MET A 217 4.06 -7.01 13.23
C MET A 217 3.97 -7.39 11.75
N LEU A 218 4.47 -8.56 11.41
CA LEU A 218 4.17 -9.25 10.17
C LEU A 218 3.19 -10.37 10.47
N THR A 219 2.13 -10.49 9.67
CA THR A 219 1.15 -11.58 9.77
C THR A 219 1.03 -12.28 8.42
N MET A 220 1.08 -13.61 8.47
CA MET A 220 0.90 -14.49 7.33
C MET A 220 -0.56 -14.96 7.29
N PHE A 221 -1.22 -14.79 6.13
CA PHE A 221 -2.62 -15.14 5.95
C PHE A 221 -2.78 -16.27 4.94
N GLU A 222 -3.71 -17.19 5.23
CA GLU A 222 -4.23 -18.19 4.29
C GLU A 222 -5.75 -18.25 4.39
N ASN A 223 -6.42 -18.22 3.24
CA ASN A 223 -7.89 -18.28 3.16
C ASN A 223 -8.61 -17.28 4.08
N GLY A 224 -8.07 -16.06 4.18
CA GLY A 224 -8.63 -14.98 4.99
C GLY A 224 -8.38 -15.13 6.50
N ARG A 225 -7.57 -16.10 6.95
CA ARG A 225 -7.24 -16.32 8.37
C ARG A 225 -5.75 -16.10 8.63
N PRO A 226 -5.38 -15.47 9.74
CA PRO A 226 -3.98 -15.43 10.14
C PRO A 226 -3.54 -16.85 10.56
N VAL A 227 -2.44 -17.32 9.96
CA VAL A 227 -1.85 -18.64 10.26
C VAL A 227 -0.59 -18.53 11.10
N ASP A 228 0.13 -17.42 11.01
CA ASP A 228 1.30 -17.14 11.85
C ASP A 228 1.59 -15.63 11.86
N SER A 229 2.33 -15.18 12.87
CA SER A 229 2.79 -13.80 12.99
C SER A 229 4.14 -13.71 13.68
N MET A 230 4.87 -12.61 13.44
CA MET A 230 6.14 -12.34 14.08
C MET A 230 6.39 -10.84 14.25
N LYS A 231 7.27 -10.51 15.19
CA LYS A 231 7.74 -9.14 15.34
C LYS A 231 8.62 -8.73 14.17
N ILE A 232 8.56 -7.44 13.84
CA ILE A 232 9.41 -6.84 12.82
C ILE A 232 10.07 -5.56 13.34
N VAL A 233 11.22 -5.23 12.74
CA VAL A 233 11.82 -3.91 12.84
C VAL A 233 11.47 -3.14 11.58
N VAL A 234 10.99 -1.93 11.75
CA VAL A 234 10.53 -1.05 10.66
C VAL A 234 11.30 0.27 10.64
N GLY A 235 11.05 1.10 9.65
CA GLY A 235 11.69 2.39 9.49
C GLY A 235 11.52 3.30 10.70
N LYS A 236 12.55 4.07 11.01
CA LYS A 236 12.46 5.18 11.97
C LYS A 236 11.68 6.35 11.37
N THR A 237 11.31 7.33 12.21
CA THR A 237 10.46 8.44 11.79
C THR A 237 11.03 9.24 10.61
N GLU A 238 12.36 9.37 10.53
CA GLU A 238 13.04 10.09 9.43
C GLU A 238 13.10 9.27 8.13
N TYR A 239 12.94 7.96 8.22
CA TYR A 239 12.92 7.02 7.08
C TYR A 239 11.80 6.00 7.28
N PRO A 240 10.54 6.41 7.21
CA PRO A 240 9.41 5.54 7.51
C PRO A 240 9.29 4.40 6.48
N THR A 241 8.85 3.24 6.92
CA THR A 241 8.42 2.17 6.01
C THR A 241 7.16 2.62 5.28
N PRO A 242 7.17 2.73 3.94
CA PRO A 242 6.03 3.22 3.18
C PRO A 242 4.92 2.19 3.05
N MET A 243 3.71 2.65 2.72
CA MET A 243 2.60 1.76 2.37
C MET A 243 2.72 1.31 0.90
N ILE A 244 2.85 0.00 0.69
CA ILE A 244 3.07 -0.61 -0.63
C ILE A 244 2.24 -1.89 -0.75
N ALA A 245 1.58 -2.06 -1.90
CA ALA A 245 1.00 -3.33 -2.31
C ALA A 245 1.79 -3.87 -3.52
N SER A 246 2.36 -5.05 -3.38
CA SER A 246 3.20 -5.71 -4.39
C SER A 246 3.02 -7.23 -4.35
N VAL A 247 3.85 -7.96 -5.10
CA VAL A 247 3.86 -9.44 -5.11
C VAL A 247 5.30 -9.90 -4.95
N MET A 248 5.51 -10.83 -4.04
CA MET A 248 6.80 -11.49 -3.82
C MET A 248 6.87 -12.75 -4.69
N TYR A 249 7.95 -12.91 -5.47
CA TYR A 249 8.10 -14.02 -6.42
C TYR A 249 9.25 -14.97 -6.08
N TYR A 250 10.25 -14.51 -5.31
CA TYR A 250 11.43 -15.29 -4.97
C TYR A 250 12.02 -14.83 -3.64
N ILE A 251 12.90 -15.65 -3.11
CA ILE A 251 13.77 -15.34 -1.97
C ILE A 251 15.23 -15.36 -2.41
N VAL A 252 16.07 -14.65 -1.68
CA VAL A 252 17.52 -14.60 -1.95
C VAL A 252 18.27 -15.13 -0.73
N TYR A 253 19.13 -16.11 -0.95
CA TYR A 253 20.07 -16.64 0.04
C TYR A 253 21.40 -15.94 -0.06
N ASN A 254 22.09 -15.87 1.05
CA ASN A 254 23.44 -15.29 1.15
C ASN A 254 23.52 -13.88 0.52
N PRO A 255 22.66 -12.94 0.91
CA PRO A 255 22.58 -11.64 0.27
C PRO A 255 23.82 -10.78 0.58
N TYR A 256 24.27 -9.99 -0.39
CA TYR A 256 25.12 -8.85 -0.09
C TYR A 256 24.31 -7.78 0.64
N TRP A 257 24.95 -7.06 1.54
CA TRP A 257 24.39 -5.83 2.07
C TRP A 257 25.09 -4.63 1.42
N ASN A 258 24.35 -3.84 0.67
CA ASN A 258 24.82 -2.60 0.09
C ASN A 258 24.65 -1.48 1.12
N ALA A 259 25.75 -0.86 1.53
CA ALA A 259 25.72 0.15 2.58
C ALA A 259 25.13 1.46 2.05
N PRO A 260 24.09 2.03 2.71
CA PRO A 260 23.59 3.38 2.40
C PRO A 260 24.67 4.46 2.64
N ASP A 261 24.65 5.53 1.86
CA ASP A 261 25.67 6.59 1.87
C ASP A 261 25.99 7.15 3.26
N HIS A 262 24.98 7.35 4.10
CA HIS A 262 25.19 7.84 5.47
C HIS A 262 25.96 6.85 6.35
N LEU A 263 25.86 5.54 6.08
CA LEU A 263 26.62 4.49 6.76
C LEU A 263 28.01 4.33 6.17
N VAL A 264 28.19 4.60 4.87
CA VAL A 264 29.51 4.61 4.21
C VAL A 264 30.45 5.58 4.89
N ARG A 265 29.97 6.78 5.26
CA ARG A 265 30.79 7.76 6.02
C ARG A 265 31.26 7.20 7.37
N LYS A 266 30.39 6.51 8.10
CA LYS A 266 30.74 5.87 9.37
C LYS A 266 31.73 4.72 9.18
N ILE A 267 31.58 3.94 8.12
CA ILE A 267 32.53 2.89 7.74
C ILE A 267 33.90 3.50 7.45
N ALA A 268 33.94 4.62 6.71
CA ALA A 268 35.19 5.35 6.42
C ALA A 268 35.87 5.90 7.69
N GLN A 269 35.11 6.45 8.64
CA GLN A 269 35.64 6.89 9.93
C GLN A 269 36.27 5.73 10.72
N ASN A 270 35.62 4.58 10.74
CA ASN A 270 36.15 3.38 11.40
C ASN A 270 37.40 2.85 10.68
N TYR A 271 37.43 2.92 9.34
CA TYR A 271 38.62 2.56 8.56
C TYR A 271 39.82 3.46 8.91
N LEU A 272 39.61 4.77 9.04
CA LEU A 272 40.68 5.69 9.42
C LEU A 272 41.29 5.36 10.79
N SER A 273 40.52 4.74 11.68
CA SER A 273 40.98 4.35 13.03
C SER A 273 41.63 2.95 13.06
N MET A 274 41.12 2.00 12.26
CA MET A 274 41.43 0.58 12.38
C MET A 274 42.10 -0.04 11.11
N GLY A 275 42.10 0.71 10.00
CA GLY A 275 42.68 0.28 8.72
C GLY A 275 41.96 -0.92 8.08
N ASP A 276 42.66 -1.63 7.23
CA ASP A 276 42.16 -2.80 6.48
C ASP A 276 41.62 -3.91 7.35
N LYS A 277 42.11 -4.04 8.58
CA LYS A 277 41.60 -5.03 9.53
C LYS A 277 40.07 -4.88 9.76
N TYR A 278 39.60 -3.63 9.78
CA TYR A 278 38.16 -3.35 9.94
C TYR A 278 37.36 -3.81 8.72
N LEU A 279 37.79 -3.47 7.51
CA LEU A 279 37.09 -3.88 6.29
C LEU A 279 37.07 -5.40 6.13
N LYS A 280 38.23 -6.04 6.31
CA LYS A 280 38.38 -7.50 6.19
C LYS A 280 37.55 -8.24 7.24
N GLY A 281 37.61 -7.80 8.50
CA GLY A 281 36.86 -8.43 9.59
C GLY A 281 35.35 -8.30 9.45
N ARG A 282 34.89 -7.24 8.79
CA ARG A 282 33.46 -7.00 8.51
C ARG A 282 33.03 -7.46 7.11
N GLY A 283 33.92 -8.06 6.31
CA GLY A 283 33.61 -8.48 4.95
C GLY A 283 33.25 -7.34 4.00
N TYR A 284 33.67 -6.10 4.29
CA TYR A 284 33.39 -4.96 3.43
C TYR A 284 34.27 -4.95 2.19
N GLN A 285 33.66 -4.60 1.06
CA GLN A 285 34.31 -4.40 -0.24
C GLN A 285 33.89 -3.05 -0.80
N VAL A 286 34.87 -2.28 -1.31
CA VAL A 286 34.59 -1.08 -2.09
C VAL A 286 34.34 -1.52 -3.53
N MET A 287 33.24 -1.05 -4.12
CA MET A 287 32.82 -1.41 -5.47
C MET A 287 33.03 -0.23 -6.42
N ALA A 288 33.46 -0.50 -7.65
CA ALA A 288 33.58 0.53 -8.68
C ALA A 288 32.22 1.14 -9.03
N ASP A 289 31.21 0.29 -9.15
CA ASP A 289 29.81 0.67 -9.41
C ASP A 289 28.85 -0.40 -8.82
N TRP A 290 27.54 -0.32 -9.16
CA TRP A 290 26.52 -1.30 -8.75
C TRP A 290 26.14 -2.29 -9.85
N THR A 291 26.92 -2.36 -10.95
CA THR A 291 26.63 -3.31 -12.03
C THR A 291 27.01 -4.74 -11.62
N SER A 292 26.34 -5.71 -12.22
CA SER A 292 26.69 -7.12 -12.05
C SER A 292 28.12 -7.34 -12.56
N GLY A 293 28.99 -7.96 -11.73
CA GLY A 293 30.40 -8.17 -12.07
C GLY A 293 31.29 -6.95 -11.83
N SER A 294 30.81 -5.88 -11.21
CA SER A 294 31.63 -4.72 -10.86
C SER A 294 32.89 -5.11 -10.09
N ALA A 295 33.99 -4.45 -10.44
CA ALA A 295 35.28 -4.69 -9.82
C ALA A 295 35.33 -4.21 -8.36
N VAL A 296 36.07 -4.95 -7.53
CA VAL A 296 36.41 -4.51 -6.18
C VAL A 296 37.59 -3.53 -6.30
N VAL A 297 37.42 -2.33 -5.75
CA VAL A 297 38.47 -1.30 -5.71
C VAL A 297 39.33 -1.55 -4.48
N PRO A 298 40.67 -1.64 -4.62
CA PRO A 298 41.58 -1.76 -3.48
C PRO A 298 41.43 -0.56 -2.52
N SER A 299 41.51 -0.84 -1.21
CA SER A 299 41.29 0.17 -0.17
C SER A 299 42.36 1.26 -0.15
N ASP A 300 43.56 0.98 -0.61
CA ASP A 300 44.70 1.92 -0.74
C ASP A 300 44.50 2.95 -1.87
N GLN A 301 43.57 2.70 -2.80
CA GLN A 301 43.20 3.65 -3.86
C GLN A 301 42.10 4.62 -3.46
N ILE A 302 41.62 4.56 -2.22
CA ILE A 302 40.51 5.37 -1.72
C ILE A 302 41.00 6.48 -0.80
N ASP A 303 40.56 7.72 -1.09
CA ASP A 303 40.72 8.82 -0.13
C ASP A 303 39.68 8.72 0.98
N TRP A 304 39.96 7.90 1.99
CA TRP A 304 39.08 7.68 3.12
C TRP A 304 38.76 8.93 3.93
N LYS A 305 39.65 9.94 3.93
CA LYS A 305 39.39 11.23 4.59
C LYS A 305 38.31 12.00 3.84
N ALA A 306 38.40 12.02 2.50
CA ALA A 306 37.37 12.65 1.68
C ALA A 306 36.00 11.91 1.80
N VAL A 307 36.01 10.57 1.88
CA VAL A 307 34.79 9.78 2.10
C VAL A 307 34.21 10.06 3.48
N ALA A 308 35.00 10.03 4.54
CA ALA A 308 34.55 10.29 5.91
C ALA A 308 33.96 11.69 6.09
N SER A 309 34.51 12.70 5.39
CA SER A 309 33.99 14.08 5.38
C SER A 309 32.78 14.28 4.45
N GLY A 310 32.43 13.26 3.62
CA GLY A 310 31.33 13.34 2.66
C GLY A 310 31.66 14.10 1.36
N LYS A 311 32.93 14.44 1.13
CA LYS A 311 33.39 15.09 -0.12
C LYS A 311 33.42 14.12 -1.29
N THR A 312 33.65 12.83 -1.03
CA THR A 312 33.68 11.75 -2.03
C THR A 312 32.66 10.68 -1.65
N GLN A 313 31.87 10.23 -2.61
CA GLN A 313 30.98 9.11 -2.47
C GLN A 313 31.63 7.85 -3.06
N ILE A 314 31.56 6.76 -2.33
CA ILE A 314 31.97 5.44 -2.77
C ILE A 314 30.88 4.42 -2.48
N ARG A 315 30.96 3.27 -3.13
CA ARG A 315 30.01 2.16 -2.95
C ARG A 315 30.66 1.09 -2.09
N ILE A 316 30.01 0.72 -0.99
CA ILE A 316 30.48 -0.36 -0.11
C ILE A 316 29.42 -1.42 -0.02
N ARG A 317 29.80 -2.68 -0.25
CA ARG A 317 28.99 -3.84 0.07
C ARG A 317 29.63 -4.70 1.14
N GLN A 318 28.82 -5.40 1.92
CA GLN A 318 29.24 -6.44 2.86
C GLN A 318 28.98 -7.80 2.24
N LYS A 319 29.96 -8.69 2.31
CA LYS A 319 29.81 -10.08 1.86
C LYS A 319 28.87 -10.88 2.77
N PRO A 320 28.27 -11.96 2.28
CA PRO A 320 27.59 -12.94 3.13
C PRO A 320 28.54 -13.46 4.20
N GLN A 321 28.15 -13.36 5.45
CA GLN A 321 28.84 -13.90 6.65
C GLN A 321 27.92 -13.72 7.87
N ASP A 322 28.25 -14.33 9.01
CA ASP A 322 27.40 -14.38 10.19
C ASP A 322 26.94 -13.00 10.73
N ASP A 323 27.78 -11.96 10.58
CA ASP A 323 27.45 -10.60 10.99
C ASP A 323 26.98 -9.70 9.84
N ASN A 324 26.63 -10.28 8.68
CA ASN A 324 26.05 -9.51 7.58
C ASN A 324 24.75 -8.82 8.03
N SER A 325 24.65 -7.52 7.74
CA SER A 325 23.48 -6.72 8.14
C SER A 325 22.14 -7.19 7.57
N MET A 326 22.17 -7.98 6.46
CA MET A 326 21.01 -8.61 5.84
C MET A 326 20.65 -9.97 6.43
N GLY A 327 21.53 -10.56 7.27
CA GLY A 327 21.43 -11.96 7.67
C GLY A 327 21.54 -12.93 6.49
N ASP A 328 20.91 -14.10 6.60
CA ASP A 328 21.00 -15.19 5.62
C ASP A 328 20.00 -15.08 4.48
N LEU A 329 18.89 -14.34 4.67
CA LEU A 329 17.73 -14.34 3.79
C LEU A 329 17.24 -12.93 3.50
N LYS A 330 16.99 -12.65 2.22
CA LYS A 330 16.32 -11.45 1.73
C LYS A 330 15.08 -11.84 0.94
N PHE A 331 14.01 -11.10 1.12
CA PHE A 331 12.71 -11.30 0.49
C PHE A 331 12.34 -10.03 -0.28
N PRO A 332 12.83 -9.90 -1.51
CA PRO A 332 12.55 -8.75 -2.35
C PRO A 332 11.16 -8.85 -2.98
N PHE A 333 10.58 -7.69 -3.28
CA PHE A 333 9.37 -7.54 -4.06
C PHE A 333 9.48 -6.26 -4.89
N PRO A 334 8.91 -6.23 -6.10
CA PRO A 334 8.98 -5.06 -6.96
C PRO A 334 8.42 -3.81 -6.28
N ASN A 335 9.21 -2.73 -6.26
CA ASN A 335 8.80 -1.39 -5.88
C ASN A 335 9.90 -0.39 -6.26
N LYS A 336 9.55 0.90 -6.41
CA LYS A 336 10.49 1.98 -6.81
C LYS A 336 11.30 2.56 -5.64
N LEU A 337 11.07 2.10 -4.41
CA LEU A 337 11.66 2.66 -3.19
C LEU A 337 12.73 1.75 -2.58
N ASP A 338 13.10 0.65 -3.27
CA ASP A 338 14.06 -0.36 -2.82
C ASP A 338 13.77 -0.92 -1.42
N ILE A 339 12.48 -1.04 -1.09
CA ILE A 339 12.04 -1.66 0.15
C ILE A 339 11.97 -3.18 -0.02
N PHE A 340 12.49 -3.90 0.95
CA PHE A 340 12.43 -5.37 1.01
C PHE A 340 12.36 -5.85 2.46
N LEU A 341 11.99 -7.11 2.65
CA LEU A 341 12.09 -7.78 3.93
C LEU A 341 13.43 -8.55 3.98
N HIS A 342 14.02 -8.66 5.16
CA HIS A 342 15.27 -9.41 5.31
C HIS A 342 15.49 -9.91 6.74
N ASP A 343 16.38 -10.86 6.86
CA ASP A 343 16.90 -11.33 8.14
C ASP A 343 17.82 -10.28 8.79
N THR A 344 18.32 -10.57 9.98
CA THR A 344 19.26 -9.72 10.70
C THR A 344 20.02 -10.54 11.75
N PRO A 345 21.34 -10.32 11.95
CA PRO A 345 22.06 -10.88 13.09
C PRO A 345 21.66 -10.23 14.42
N HIS A 346 21.05 -9.05 14.38
CA HIS A 346 20.68 -8.24 15.55
C HIS A 346 19.35 -8.66 16.16
N LYS A 347 19.28 -9.87 16.70
CA LYS A 347 18.03 -10.43 17.27
C LYS A 347 17.58 -9.71 18.55
N GLU A 348 18.47 -9.01 19.25
CA GLU A 348 18.16 -8.19 20.42
C GLU A 348 17.17 -7.05 20.14
N TYR A 349 17.01 -6.63 18.89
CA TYR A 349 16.05 -5.59 18.51
C TYR A 349 14.59 -6.04 18.77
N PHE A 350 14.31 -7.34 18.66
CA PHE A 350 12.95 -7.86 18.83
C PHE A 350 12.49 -7.91 20.29
N ALA A 351 13.41 -7.75 21.25
CA ALA A 351 13.08 -7.58 22.65
C ALA A 351 12.61 -6.13 22.98
N LYS A 352 12.87 -5.17 22.09
CA LYS A 352 12.49 -3.77 22.31
C LYS A 352 11.00 -3.57 22.08
N ALA A 353 10.37 -2.71 22.91
CA ALA A 353 8.97 -2.32 22.75
C ALA A 353 8.78 -1.46 21.50
N ASN A 354 9.70 -0.51 21.23
CA ASN A 354 9.72 0.30 20.01
C ASN A 354 10.80 -0.24 19.06
N ARG A 355 10.37 -0.67 17.87
CA ARG A 355 11.23 -1.25 16.86
C ARG A 355 11.28 -0.40 15.56
N ASN A 356 11.06 0.91 15.66
CA ASN A 356 11.30 1.89 14.58
C ASN A 356 12.81 2.19 14.49
N LEU A 357 13.61 1.27 13.91
CA LEU A 357 15.06 1.29 14.00
C LEU A 357 15.77 1.18 12.63
N SER A 358 15.04 0.85 11.54
CA SER A 358 15.62 0.69 10.20
C SER A 358 15.59 2.01 9.41
N ASN A 359 16.14 1.96 8.20
CA ASN A 359 16.06 3.05 7.22
C ASN A 359 14.96 2.80 6.16
N GLY A 360 13.86 2.13 6.55
CA GLY A 360 12.72 1.84 5.69
C GLY A 360 12.49 0.34 5.44
N CYS A 361 13.54 -0.45 5.20
CA CYS A 361 13.42 -1.90 5.03
C CYS A 361 12.97 -2.60 6.32
N VAL A 362 12.38 -3.78 6.17
CA VAL A 362 11.73 -4.52 7.26
C VAL A 362 12.61 -5.71 7.68
N ARG A 363 13.05 -5.75 8.96
CA ARG A 363 13.79 -6.88 9.52
C ARG A 363 12.85 -7.85 10.20
N LEU A 364 13.08 -9.13 9.98
CA LEU A 364 12.24 -10.22 10.47
C LEU A 364 12.83 -10.85 11.74
N GLU A 365 11.99 -11.12 12.72
CA GLU A 365 12.37 -11.86 13.94
C GLU A 365 12.85 -13.26 13.59
N ASP A 366 12.13 -13.95 12.70
CA ASP A 366 12.44 -15.30 12.25
C ASP A 366 12.26 -15.42 10.73
N ALA A 367 13.29 -15.05 10.00
CA ALA A 367 13.31 -15.09 8.54
C ALA A 367 13.20 -16.51 7.98
N ARG A 368 13.74 -17.52 8.70
CA ARG A 368 13.65 -18.93 8.27
C ARG A 368 12.22 -19.46 8.40
N ARG A 369 11.51 -19.14 9.46
CA ARG A 369 10.08 -19.47 9.64
C ARG A 369 9.23 -18.85 8.56
N PHE A 370 9.48 -17.58 8.22
CA PHE A 370 8.81 -16.89 7.12
C PHE A 370 9.13 -17.54 5.76
N GLY A 371 10.40 -17.86 5.50
CA GLY A 371 10.83 -18.55 4.29
C GLY A 371 10.21 -19.94 4.15
N ARG A 372 10.09 -20.70 5.25
CA ARG A 372 9.42 -22.00 5.28
C ARG A 372 7.96 -21.90 4.86
N TRP A 373 7.26 -20.89 5.38
CA TRP A 373 5.85 -20.66 4.99
C TRP A 373 5.71 -20.28 3.52
N LEU A 374 6.63 -19.47 2.98
CA LEU A 374 6.61 -19.09 1.57
C LEU A 374 6.88 -20.27 0.64
N LEU A 375 7.90 -21.08 0.94
CA LEU A 375 8.35 -22.21 0.12
C LEU A 375 7.52 -23.48 0.32
N GLY A 376 6.85 -23.61 1.47
CA GLY A 376 6.22 -24.87 1.90
C GLY A 376 7.21 -25.92 2.40
N THR A 377 8.52 -25.61 2.40
CA THR A 377 9.61 -26.47 2.86
C THR A 377 10.65 -25.67 3.62
N GLU A 378 11.53 -26.36 4.38
CA GLU A 378 12.63 -25.71 5.10
C GLU A 378 13.53 -24.92 4.13
N PRO A 379 13.78 -23.63 4.36
CA PRO A 379 14.64 -22.82 3.49
C PRO A 379 16.10 -23.25 3.65
N ARG A 380 16.64 -23.87 2.62
CA ARG A 380 18.04 -24.29 2.53
C ARG A 380 18.67 -23.68 1.29
N PRO A 381 19.83 -23.03 1.39
CA PRO A 381 20.51 -22.52 0.22
C PRO A 381 20.94 -23.68 -0.69
N PRO A 382 20.71 -23.60 -2.00
CA PRO A 382 21.16 -24.66 -2.93
C PRO A 382 22.67 -24.68 -3.13
N GLY A 383 23.41 -23.72 -2.58
CA GLY A 383 24.87 -23.61 -2.65
C GLY A 383 25.40 -22.56 -1.69
N THR A 384 26.70 -22.28 -1.77
CA THR A 384 27.41 -21.29 -0.93
C THR A 384 27.61 -19.94 -1.61
N ASP A 385 27.25 -19.82 -2.88
CA ASP A 385 27.39 -18.57 -3.62
C ASP A 385 26.53 -17.46 -3.02
N ALA A 386 26.95 -16.22 -3.25
CA ALA A 386 26.18 -15.05 -2.85
C ALA A 386 24.99 -14.82 -3.79
N GLU A 387 23.92 -14.23 -3.25
CA GLU A 387 22.73 -13.79 -4.01
C GLU A 387 22.00 -14.93 -4.77
N ILE A 388 21.96 -16.15 -4.21
CA ILE A 388 21.25 -17.27 -4.85
C ILE A 388 19.74 -17.00 -4.77
N GLN A 389 19.11 -16.84 -5.93
CA GLN A 389 17.65 -16.66 -6.03
C GLN A 389 16.93 -17.99 -6.14
N VAL A 390 15.89 -18.17 -5.33
CA VAL A 390 15.02 -19.35 -5.38
C VAL A 390 13.57 -18.86 -5.55
N GLN A 391 12.95 -19.30 -6.65
CA GLN A 391 11.57 -18.93 -6.98
C GLN A 391 10.58 -19.52 -5.99
N LEU A 392 9.55 -18.75 -5.64
CA LEU A 392 8.42 -19.26 -4.87
C LEU A 392 7.53 -20.16 -5.76
N PRO A 393 6.84 -21.14 -5.19
CA PRO A 393 5.88 -21.96 -5.94
C PRO A 393 4.80 -21.13 -6.64
N GLN A 394 4.44 -19.99 -6.04
CA GLN A 394 3.52 -19.00 -6.60
C GLN A 394 3.87 -17.62 -6.08
N GLY A 395 3.52 -16.57 -6.84
CA GLY A 395 3.63 -15.20 -6.35
C GLY A 395 2.72 -14.97 -5.16
N VAL A 396 3.25 -14.38 -4.09
CA VAL A 396 2.51 -14.09 -2.86
C VAL A 396 2.31 -12.59 -2.71
N PRO A 397 1.06 -12.08 -2.73
CA PRO A 397 0.78 -10.68 -2.49
C PRO A 397 1.31 -10.23 -1.12
N ILE A 398 1.92 -9.04 -1.09
CA ILE A 398 2.43 -8.40 0.11
C ILE A 398 1.87 -6.99 0.24
N TYR A 399 1.37 -6.66 1.42
CA TYR A 399 0.83 -5.36 1.76
C TYR A 399 1.58 -4.80 2.95
N LEU A 400 2.35 -3.74 2.72
CA LEU A 400 2.92 -2.92 3.78
C LEU A 400 1.90 -1.84 4.11
N THR A 401 1.43 -1.83 5.34
CA THR A 401 0.45 -0.86 5.83
C THR A 401 0.90 -0.22 7.14
N TYR A 402 0.08 0.67 7.67
CA TYR A 402 0.35 1.36 8.91
C TYR A 402 -0.93 1.51 9.72
N THR A 403 -1.13 0.68 10.74
CA THR A 403 -2.30 0.81 11.61
C THR A 403 -1.92 1.27 13.01
N THR A 404 -2.76 2.14 13.55
CA THR A 404 -2.68 2.69 14.91
C THR A 404 -3.92 2.34 15.73
N ALA A 405 -4.80 1.52 15.18
CA ALA A 405 -5.99 0.99 15.84
C ALA A 405 -6.12 -0.52 15.58
N GLN A 406 -6.41 -1.27 16.62
CA GLN A 406 -6.67 -2.72 16.55
C GLN A 406 -7.81 -3.08 17.49
N VAL A 407 -8.40 -4.25 17.27
CA VAL A 407 -9.35 -4.83 18.23
C VAL A 407 -8.60 -5.62 19.29
N ARG A 408 -8.80 -5.28 20.56
CA ARG A 408 -8.33 -6.02 21.73
C ARG A 408 -9.50 -6.23 22.66
N ASP A 409 -9.74 -7.46 23.04
CA ASP A 409 -10.84 -7.84 23.94
C ASP A 409 -12.21 -7.26 23.49
N GLY A 410 -12.45 -7.31 22.17
CA GLY A 410 -13.69 -6.82 21.57
C GLY A 410 -13.84 -5.28 21.49
N LYS A 411 -12.82 -4.52 21.91
CA LYS A 411 -12.83 -3.04 21.92
C LYS A 411 -11.73 -2.50 21.01
N ILE A 412 -11.92 -1.28 20.53
CA ILE A 412 -10.89 -0.56 19.77
C ILE A 412 -9.82 -0.04 20.72
N ALA A 413 -8.59 -0.50 20.51
CA ALA A 413 -7.40 0.00 21.18
C ALA A 413 -6.57 0.84 20.21
N TYR A 414 -6.19 2.04 20.62
CA TYR A 414 -5.32 2.93 19.84
C TYR A 414 -3.88 2.86 20.33
N PHE A 415 -2.93 2.91 19.38
CA PHE A 415 -1.49 2.88 19.61
C PHE A 415 -0.85 4.23 19.27
N ALA A 416 0.44 4.39 19.60
CA ALA A 416 1.20 5.55 19.19
C ALA A 416 1.23 5.70 17.65
N ASP A 417 1.32 6.94 17.18
CA ASP A 417 1.44 7.30 15.77
C ASP A 417 2.81 7.94 15.50
N PRO A 418 3.92 7.15 15.49
CA PRO A 418 5.26 7.67 15.29
C PRO A 418 5.46 8.31 13.91
N TYR A 419 4.73 7.88 12.88
CA TYR A 419 4.81 8.44 11.53
C TYR A 419 3.88 9.64 11.32
N ARG A 420 3.05 9.99 12.31
CA ARG A 420 2.10 11.11 12.25
C ARG A 420 1.18 11.06 11.04
N LEU A 421 0.70 9.86 10.71
CA LEU A 421 -0.20 9.62 9.58
C LEU A 421 -1.68 9.63 9.96
N ASP A 422 -2.00 9.71 11.25
CA ASP A 422 -3.38 9.83 11.70
C ASP A 422 -3.87 11.27 11.53
N PRO A 423 -5.16 11.46 11.18
CA PRO A 423 -5.74 12.78 11.13
C PRO A 423 -5.71 13.41 12.54
N THR A 424 -4.99 14.50 12.68
CA THR A 424 -5.14 15.40 13.85
C THR A 424 -6.39 16.21 13.61
N GLY A 425 -7.35 16.23 14.52
CA GLY A 425 -8.73 16.78 14.43
C GLY A 425 -8.97 18.11 13.71
N ARG A 426 -8.08 18.57 12.86
CA ARG A 426 -8.16 19.81 12.06
C ARG A 426 -7.67 19.73 10.61
N SER A 427 -7.17 18.63 10.07
CA SER A 427 -6.77 18.59 8.64
C SER A 427 -6.65 17.18 8.06
N ALA A 428 -7.71 16.68 7.44
CA ALA A 428 -7.65 15.52 6.54
C ALA A 428 -6.86 15.80 5.24
N LYS A 429 -6.33 17.02 5.03
CA LYS A 429 -5.61 17.42 3.80
C LYS A 429 -4.10 17.16 3.81
N ALA A 430 -3.48 16.89 4.95
CA ALA A 430 -2.00 16.76 5.05
C ALA A 430 -1.47 15.34 4.84
N ALA A 431 -2.30 14.30 4.95
CA ALA A 431 -1.84 12.91 4.83
C ALA A 431 -1.40 12.50 3.41
N GLY A 432 -1.81 13.25 2.38
CA GLY A 432 -1.42 13.02 0.98
C GLY A 432 -0.07 13.63 0.57
N GLN A 433 0.49 14.54 1.36
CA GLN A 433 1.70 15.30 0.96
C GLN A 433 3.02 14.76 1.53
N LEU A 434 3.00 13.91 2.56
CA LEU A 434 4.23 13.42 3.20
C LEU A 434 4.97 12.31 2.42
N VAL A 435 4.34 11.73 1.40
CA VAL A 435 4.96 10.67 0.56
C VAL A 435 5.85 11.25 -0.57
N GLN A 436 5.75 12.55 -0.88
CA GLN A 436 6.50 13.15 -2.00
C GLN A 436 7.89 13.70 -1.64
N VAL A 437 8.27 13.80 -0.36
CA VAL A 437 9.53 14.46 0.03
C VAL A 437 10.72 13.49 0.12
N ALA A 438 10.51 12.17 0.11
CA ALA A 438 11.61 11.20 0.19
C ALA A 438 12.11 10.68 -1.18
N GLY A 439 11.59 11.18 -2.29
CA GLY A 439 11.84 10.64 -3.63
C GLY A 439 12.51 11.57 -4.65
N SER A 440 13.02 12.76 -4.25
CA SER A 440 13.49 13.73 -5.26
C SER A 440 15.01 13.84 -5.45
N ASP A 441 15.85 13.11 -4.70
CA ASP A 441 17.30 13.14 -4.92
C ASP A 441 17.93 11.74 -4.89
N GLY A 442 17.71 10.99 -5.95
CA GLY A 442 18.47 9.80 -6.27
C GLY A 442 18.37 9.49 -7.76
N PRO A 443 19.46 9.39 -8.51
CA PRO A 443 19.39 9.10 -9.94
C PRO A 443 18.82 7.71 -10.18
N ALA A 444 17.80 7.66 -11.02
CA ALA A 444 17.32 6.44 -11.64
C ALA A 444 18.48 5.65 -12.25
N GLN A 445 18.68 4.42 -11.84
CA GLN A 445 19.44 3.42 -12.57
C GLN A 445 18.74 2.07 -12.44
N ARG A 446 18.31 1.75 -13.46
CA ARG A 446 18.12 0.74 -14.49
C ARG A 446 18.84 -0.56 -14.19
N GLN A 447 18.04 -1.61 -14.31
CA GLN A 447 18.32 -3.02 -14.59
C GLN A 447 19.06 -3.80 -13.52
#